data_db7bf23d6063ffcae7e161ca48d6fe47
#
_entry.id   db7bf23d6063ffcae7e161ca48d6fe47
#
_cell.length_a   1.000
_cell.length_b   1.000
_cell.length_c   1.000
_cell.angle_alpha   90.00
_cell.angle_beta   90.00
_cell.angle_gamma   90.00
#
_symmetry.space_group_name_H-M   'P 1'
#
loop_
_entity.id
_entity.type
_entity.pdbx_description
1 polymer ?
#
loop_
_entity_poly.entity_id
_entity_poly.type
_entity_poly.pdbx_seq_one_letter_code
_entity_poly.pdbx_strand_id
1 'polypeptide(L)'
;MVVYGAANHDPEAFQDPDRLSLDRGANRHLSFGWGAHRCPGAHLAQVELRHLVDRLLDGPPFELAGDVVFGPMDSGGTFLGIRSLPIRFRR
;
A
#
# COMPACT_ATOMS: atom_id res chain seq x y z
N MET A 1 -18.28 9.60 -7.38
CA MET A 1 -16.82 9.35 -7.23
C MET A 1 -16.63 8.30 -6.18
N VAL A 2 -15.81 7.28 -6.42
CA VAL A 2 -15.48 6.25 -5.42
C VAL A 2 -14.15 6.61 -4.77
N VAL A 3 -14.12 6.72 -3.44
CA VAL A 3 -12.91 7.06 -2.68
C VAL A 3 -12.44 5.80 -1.95
N TYR A 4 -11.59 5.02 -2.59
CA TYR A 4 -11.06 3.76 -2.06
C TYR A 4 -10.33 3.94 -0.72
N GLY A 5 -9.62 5.05 -0.54
CA GLY A 5 -8.96 5.36 0.72
C GLY A 5 -9.93 5.44 1.89
N ALA A 6 -11.03 6.18 1.74
CA ALA A 6 -12.07 6.27 2.77
C ALA A 6 -12.71 4.91 3.05
N ALA A 7 -13.03 4.14 2.01
CA ALA A 7 -13.64 2.82 2.17
C ALA A 7 -12.71 1.82 2.88
N ASN A 8 -11.39 1.92 2.67
CA ASN A 8 -10.42 1.06 3.33
C ASN A 8 -10.10 1.50 4.78
N HIS A 9 -10.58 2.68 5.20
CA HIS A 9 -10.45 3.21 6.56
C HIS A 9 -11.81 3.30 7.27
N ASP A 10 -12.82 2.61 6.77
CA ASP A 10 -14.14 2.56 7.39
C ASP A 10 -14.09 1.70 8.67
N PRO A 11 -14.32 2.27 9.87
CA PRO A 11 -14.29 1.54 11.12
C PRO A 11 -15.42 0.50 11.27
N GLU A 12 -16.48 0.62 10.48
CA GLU A 12 -17.54 -0.40 10.44
C GLU A 12 -17.10 -1.65 9.67
N ALA A 13 -16.13 -1.50 8.75
CA ALA A 13 -15.59 -2.60 7.95
C ALA A 13 -14.26 -3.13 8.49
N PHE A 14 -13.45 -2.28 9.10
CA PHE A 14 -12.11 -2.61 9.57
C PHE A 14 -11.88 -2.12 11.00
N GLN A 15 -11.61 -3.03 11.92
CA GLN A 15 -11.23 -2.66 13.27
C GLN A 15 -9.87 -1.92 13.25
N ASP A 16 -9.79 -0.77 13.95
CA ASP A 16 -8.60 0.08 14.03
C ASP A 16 -7.99 0.33 12.63
N PRO A 17 -8.72 0.98 11.69
CA PRO A 17 -8.32 1.05 10.29
C PRO A 17 -7.01 1.82 10.06
N ASP A 18 -6.69 2.77 10.94
CA ASP A 18 -5.47 3.57 10.87
C ASP A 18 -4.24 2.85 11.45
N ARG A 19 -4.45 1.69 12.08
CA ARG A 19 -3.35 0.90 12.65
C ARG A 19 -2.87 -0.16 11.67
N LEU A 20 -1.56 -0.21 11.42
CA LEU A 20 -0.95 -1.35 10.75
C LEU A 20 -1.05 -2.59 11.64
N SER A 21 -1.70 -3.65 11.15
CA SER A 21 -1.83 -4.93 11.84
C SER A 21 -1.45 -6.05 10.87
N LEU A 22 -0.44 -6.83 11.23
CA LEU A 22 -0.01 -8.01 10.47
C LEU A 22 -0.94 -9.21 10.71
N ASP A 23 -1.68 -9.20 11.81
CA ASP A 23 -2.60 -10.27 12.21
C ASP A 23 -4.04 -10.00 11.78
N ARG A 24 -4.25 -9.00 10.94
CA ARG A 24 -5.57 -8.68 10.44
C ARG A 24 -6.11 -9.85 9.62
N GLY A 25 -7.18 -10.46 10.10
CA GLY A 25 -7.82 -11.61 9.46
C GLY A 25 -8.34 -11.32 8.04
N ALA A 26 -9.60 -11.60 7.75
CA ALA A 26 -10.17 -11.33 6.42
C ALA A 26 -10.07 -9.84 6.08
N ASN A 27 -9.16 -9.50 5.17
CA ASN A 27 -8.91 -8.12 4.74
C ASN A 27 -9.60 -7.87 3.38
N ARG A 28 -10.87 -7.49 3.43
CA ARG A 28 -11.71 -7.24 2.23
C ARG A 28 -11.51 -5.83 1.68
N HIS A 29 -10.28 -5.37 1.60
CA HIS A 29 -9.97 -4.03 1.08
C HIS A 29 -10.38 -3.84 -0.39
N LEU A 30 -10.68 -2.59 -0.75
CA LEU A 30 -11.09 -2.21 -2.10
C LEU A 30 -9.94 -1.62 -2.94
N SER A 31 -8.69 -1.77 -2.52
CA SER A 31 -7.53 -1.18 -3.22
C SER A 31 -7.38 -1.66 -4.67
N PHE A 32 -7.89 -2.83 -4.99
CA PHE A 32 -7.92 -3.37 -6.36
C PHE A 32 -9.30 -3.27 -7.02
N GLY A 33 -10.21 -2.46 -6.49
CA GLY A 33 -11.58 -2.36 -6.97
C GLY A 33 -12.44 -3.58 -6.63
N TRP A 34 -13.63 -3.63 -7.17
CA TRP A 34 -14.62 -4.66 -6.92
C TRP A 34 -15.45 -4.98 -8.16
N GLY A 35 -16.05 -6.18 -8.18
CA GLY A 35 -16.98 -6.61 -9.23
C GLY A 35 -16.34 -6.73 -10.61
N ALA A 36 -17.09 -6.38 -11.66
CA ALA A 36 -16.66 -6.51 -13.06
C ALA A 36 -15.43 -5.64 -13.41
N HIS A 37 -15.16 -4.60 -12.63
CA HIS A 37 -14.03 -3.68 -12.81
C HIS A 37 -12.87 -3.92 -11.83
N ARG A 38 -12.84 -5.09 -11.19
CA ARG A 38 -11.70 -5.45 -10.34
C ARG A 38 -10.42 -5.46 -11.17
N CYS A 39 -9.34 -4.91 -10.59
CA CYS A 39 -8.04 -4.84 -11.26
C CYS A 39 -7.57 -6.22 -11.75
N PRO A 40 -7.35 -6.42 -13.06
CA PRO A 40 -6.88 -7.70 -13.59
C PRO A 40 -5.43 -8.01 -13.16
N GLY A 41 -4.63 -6.96 -12.86
CA GLY A 41 -3.25 -7.07 -12.40
C GLY A 41 -3.08 -7.31 -10.90
N ALA A 42 -4.17 -7.48 -10.13
CA ALA A 42 -4.09 -7.60 -8.67
C ALA A 42 -3.17 -8.73 -8.19
N HIS A 43 -3.21 -9.89 -8.83
CA HIS A 43 -2.33 -11.01 -8.48
C HIS A 43 -0.86 -10.73 -8.78
N LEU A 44 -0.58 -10.12 -9.93
CA LEU A 44 0.78 -9.74 -10.29
C LEU A 44 1.35 -8.73 -9.30
N ALA A 45 0.60 -7.68 -8.99
CA ALA A 45 1.00 -6.68 -8.00
C ALA A 45 1.28 -7.30 -6.61
N GLN A 46 0.47 -8.26 -6.17
CA GLN A 46 0.70 -8.97 -4.90
C GLN A 46 1.99 -9.79 -4.94
N VAL A 47 2.29 -10.47 -6.05
CA VAL A 47 3.54 -11.23 -6.19
C VAL A 47 4.75 -10.31 -6.19
N GLU A 48 4.70 -9.21 -6.94
CA GLU A 48 5.78 -8.22 -6.99
C GLU A 48 6.04 -7.59 -5.61
N LEU A 49 4.97 -7.16 -4.91
CA LEU A 49 5.09 -6.60 -3.57
C LEU A 49 5.66 -7.61 -2.56
N ARG A 50 5.22 -8.86 -2.63
CA ARG A 50 5.75 -9.92 -1.77
C ARG A 50 7.26 -10.10 -2.00
N HIS A 51 7.68 -10.23 -3.25
CA HIS A 51 9.10 -10.37 -3.55
C HIS A 51 9.93 -9.16 -3.12
N LEU A 52 9.40 -7.95 -3.30
CA LEU A 52 10.06 -6.74 -2.82
C LEU A 52 10.25 -6.77 -1.30
N VAL A 53 9.20 -7.08 -0.55
CA VAL A 53 9.24 -7.13 0.92
C VAL A 53 10.18 -8.25 1.38
N ASP A 54 10.09 -9.44 0.80
CA ASP A 54 10.97 -10.58 1.14
C ASP A 54 12.45 -10.17 0.94
N ARG A 55 12.78 -9.52 -0.19
CA ARG A 55 14.15 -9.05 -0.45
C ARG A 55 14.63 -7.97 0.51
N LEU A 56 13.73 -7.07 0.93
CA LEU A 56 14.06 -6.06 1.94
C LEU A 56 14.30 -6.70 3.32
N LEU A 57 13.52 -7.73 3.67
CA LEU A 57 13.63 -8.42 4.96
C LEU A 57 14.85 -9.36 5.02
N ASP A 58 15.22 -9.98 3.89
CA ASP A 58 16.43 -10.82 3.78
C ASP A 58 17.72 -10.00 3.72
N GLY A 59 17.62 -8.71 3.46
CA GLY A 59 18.73 -7.79 3.34
C GLY A 59 19.23 -7.23 4.69
N PRO A 60 20.22 -6.35 4.65
CA PRO A 60 20.65 -5.63 5.84
C PRO A 60 19.51 -4.78 6.40
N PRO A 61 19.47 -4.56 7.73
CA PRO A 61 18.51 -3.65 8.34
C PRO A 61 18.53 -2.27 7.65
N PHE A 62 17.37 -1.67 7.50
CA PHE A 62 17.26 -0.35 6.88
C PHE A 62 16.43 0.59 7.73
N GLU A 63 16.56 1.88 7.46
CA GLU A 63 15.85 2.96 8.11
C GLU A 63 15.44 4.03 7.12
N LEU A 64 14.48 4.87 7.46
CA LEU A 64 14.18 6.06 6.68
C LEU A 64 15.38 7.01 6.72
N ALA A 65 15.80 7.48 5.54
CA ALA A 65 16.95 8.38 5.37
C ALA A 65 16.54 9.83 5.03
N GLY A 66 15.25 10.14 5.11
CA GLY A 66 14.68 11.46 4.84
C GLY A 66 13.17 11.42 4.86
N ASP A 67 12.53 12.52 4.46
CA ASP A 67 11.08 12.65 4.45
C ASP A 67 10.43 11.82 3.34
N VAL A 68 9.32 11.17 3.67
CA VAL A 68 8.48 10.51 2.69
C VAL A 68 7.67 11.55 1.95
N VAL A 69 7.80 11.59 0.63
CA VAL A 69 7.08 12.55 -0.21
C VAL A 69 5.87 11.88 -0.83
N PHE A 70 4.69 12.39 -0.50
CA PHE A 70 3.42 12.01 -1.14
C PHE A 70 3.05 13.01 -2.22
N GLY A 71 2.34 12.55 -3.23
CA GLY A 71 1.86 13.43 -4.28
C GLY A 71 1.11 12.68 -5.38
N PRO A 72 0.59 13.42 -6.37
CA PRO A 72 -0.09 12.81 -7.50
C PRO A 72 0.88 11.93 -8.31
N MET A 73 0.41 10.75 -8.66
CA MET A 73 1.14 9.78 -9.48
C MET A 73 0.79 9.89 -10.97
N ASP A 74 -0.27 10.63 -11.28
CA ASP A 74 -0.75 10.89 -12.62
C ASP A 74 -0.96 12.40 -12.86
N SER A 75 -1.07 12.79 -14.12
CA SER A 75 -1.28 14.20 -14.52
C SER A 75 -2.65 14.76 -14.11
N GLY A 76 -3.62 13.91 -13.81
CA GLY A 76 -4.96 14.29 -13.38
C GLY A 76 -5.12 14.44 -11.86
N GLY A 77 -4.10 14.09 -11.09
CA GLY A 77 -4.16 14.10 -9.60
C GLY A 77 -5.14 13.10 -9.02
N THR A 78 -5.58 12.11 -9.80
CA THR A 78 -6.56 11.10 -9.40
C THR A 78 -5.95 10.05 -8.48
N PHE A 79 -4.69 9.70 -8.73
CA PHE A 79 -3.94 8.74 -7.94
C PHE A 79 -2.91 9.47 -7.07
N LEU A 80 -3.08 9.33 -5.76
CA LEU A 80 -2.10 9.80 -4.77
C LEU A 80 -1.27 8.62 -4.30
N GLY A 81 0.03 8.82 -4.23
CA GLY A 81 0.95 7.79 -3.78
C GLY A 81 2.27 8.33 -3.27
N ILE A 82 3.17 7.44 -2.92
CA ILE A 82 4.51 7.78 -2.47
C ILE A 82 5.37 8.06 -3.69
N ARG A 83 5.83 9.30 -3.84
CA ARG A 83 6.76 9.73 -4.89
C ARG A 83 8.22 9.50 -4.54
N SER A 84 8.53 9.55 -3.25
CA SER A 84 9.89 9.32 -2.76
C SER A 84 9.82 8.68 -1.38
N LEU A 85 10.55 7.58 -1.23
CA LEU A 85 10.74 6.85 0.02
C LEU A 85 12.25 6.61 0.21
N PRO A 86 12.99 7.60 0.72
CA PRO A 86 14.43 7.45 0.93
C PRO A 86 14.70 6.46 2.06
N ILE A 87 15.43 5.40 1.75
CA ILE A 87 15.88 4.41 2.73
C ILE A 87 17.40 4.32 2.72
N ARG A 88 17.98 3.95 3.86
CA ARG A 88 19.40 3.67 4.03
C ARG A 88 19.59 2.32 4.69
N PHE A 89 20.42 1.49 4.10
CA PHE A 89 20.81 0.23 4.72
C PHE A 89 21.89 0.49 5.77
N ARG A 90 21.73 -0.14 6.92
CA ARG A 90 22.76 -0.13 7.98
C ARG A 90 23.83 -1.16 7.62
N ARG A 91 25.07 -0.74 7.74
CA ARG A 91 26.24 -1.64 7.62
C ARG A 91 26.52 -2.32 8.94
#